data_75df3f4d542dbb3ba035c8a2d5b690ee
#
_entry.id   75df3f4d542dbb3ba035c8a2d5b690ee
#
_cell.length_a   1.000
_cell.length_b   1.000
_cell.length_c   1.000
_cell.angle_alpha   90.00
_cell.angle_beta   90.00
_cell.angle_gamma   90.00
#
_symmetry.space_group_name_H-M   'P 1'
#
loop_
_entity.id
_entity.type
_entity.pdbx_description
1 polymer ?
#
loop_
_entity_poly.entity_id
_entity_poly.type
_entity_poly.pdbx_seq_one_letter_code
_entity_poly.pdbx_strand_id
1 'polypeptide(L)'
;VLKRVVRFHNDVVAGKWRVGGFDDQRVYELSRKTLGIVGLGNIGKKVARRAAAFDMAVQYYDIARLTEAEEDALGVRFVLLPELLRTSDVVSLHVPLDDSTRHLLGAREFAQMKPGAILINTCRGPVVDEGALYTALKGGQVAAAGLDVLVEEPPAKDHLLFTLPNVTLTPHSAGPTWENWTARFRNGFDNIQRVAAGRAPKWVIPELAPPQP
;
A
#
# COMPACT_ATOMS: atom_id res chain seq x y z
N VAL A 1 -1.32 -9.31 7.32
CA VAL A 1 0.11 -9.41 7.65
C VAL A 1 0.30 -9.53 9.17
N LEU A 2 0.11 -8.45 9.99
CA LEU A 2 0.38 -8.42 11.44
C LEU A 2 -0.30 -9.54 12.23
N LYS A 3 -1.53 -9.90 11.92
CA LYS A 3 -2.28 -10.98 12.58
C LYS A 3 -2.07 -12.36 11.96
N ARG A 4 -1.26 -12.48 10.90
CA ARG A 4 -0.96 -13.74 10.20
C ARG A 4 -2.21 -14.56 9.83
N VAL A 5 -3.32 -13.92 9.50
CA VAL A 5 -4.64 -14.56 9.32
C VAL A 5 -4.59 -15.69 8.31
N VAL A 6 -3.94 -15.49 7.15
CA VAL A 6 -3.83 -16.52 6.10
C VAL A 6 -3.09 -17.75 6.63
N ARG A 7 -1.95 -17.56 7.31
CA ARG A 7 -1.19 -18.65 7.91
C ARG A 7 -2.03 -19.43 8.93
N PHE A 8 -2.64 -18.72 9.87
CA PHE A 8 -3.45 -19.36 10.91
C PHE A 8 -4.69 -20.05 10.35
N HIS A 9 -5.31 -19.49 9.32
CA HIS A 9 -6.38 -20.17 8.61
C HIS A 9 -5.92 -21.49 8.02
N ASN A 10 -4.81 -21.48 7.30
CA ASN A 10 -4.25 -22.69 6.67
C ASN A 10 -3.83 -23.73 7.72
N ASP A 11 -3.26 -23.30 8.84
CA ASP A 11 -2.90 -24.20 9.94
C ASP A 11 -4.13 -24.89 10.51
N VAL A 12 -5.21 -24.15 10.78
CA VAL A 12 -6.48 -24.71 11.31
C VAL A 12 -7.12 -25.66 10.32
N VAL A 13 -7.17 -25.31 9.03
CA VAL A 13 -7.73 -26.19 7.99
C VAL A 13 -6.89 -27.48 7.86
N ALA A 14 -5.57 -27.42 8.09
CA ALA A 14 -4.70 -28.58 8.14
C ALA A 14 -4.76 -29.36 9.48
N GLY A 15 -5.73 -29.08 10.34
CA GLY A 15 -5.91 -29.75 11.64
C GLY A 15 -4.92 -29.33 12.72
N LYS A 16 -4.17 -28.24 12.52
CA LYS A 16 -3.22 -27.71 13.49
C LYS A 16 -3.90 -26.63 14.35
N TRP A 17 -3.81 -26.79 15.66
CA TRP A 17 -4.37 -25.84 16.61
C TRP A 17 -3.29 -25.35 17.58
N ARG A 18 -2.93 -24.06 17.52
CA ARG A 18 -1.87 -23.44 18.35
C ARG A 18 -0.54 -24.20 18.31
N VAL A 19 -0.12 -24.59 17.09
CA VAL A 19 1.14 -25.32 16.88
C VAL A 19 2.30 -24.34 16.81
N GLY A 20 3.45 -24.76 17.35
CA GLY A 20 4.67 -23.98 17.40
C GLY A 20 4.93 -23.34 18.76
N GLY A 21 6.12 -22.80 18.94
CA GLY A 21 6.52 -22.10 20.15
C GLY A 21 5.89 -20.72 20.28
N PHE A 22 6.15 -20.05 21.39
CA PHE A 22 5.62 -18.70 21.64
C PHE A 22 5.99 -17.71 20.53
N ASP A 23 7.19 -17.82 19.97
CA ASP A 23 7.67 -16.95 18.89
C ASP A 23 6.95 -17.18 17.56
N ASP A 24 6.56 -18.41 17.25
CA ASP A 24 5.80 -18.76 16.05
C ASP A 24 4.38 -18.21 16.06
N GLN A 25 3.84 -17.95 17.24
CA GLN A 25 2.48 -17.44 17.45
C GLN A 25 2.44 -15.92 17.62
N ARG A 26 3.57 -15.21 17.53
CA ARG A 26 3.59 -13.75 17.69
C ARG A 26 2.71 -13.07 16.65
N VAL A 27 1.77 -12.30 17.14
CA VAL A 27 0.93 -11.36 16.40
C VAL A 27 1.05 -9.98 17.05
N TYR A 28 0.81 -8.95 16.25
CA TYR A 28 1.03 -7.59 16.69
C TYR A 28 -0.23 -6.75 16.53
N GLU A 29 -0.37 -5.73 17.35
CA GLU A 29 -1.41 -4.72 17.25
C GLU A 29 -0.97 -3.58 16.33
N LEU A 30 -1.96 -2.82 15.81
CA LEU A 30 -1.72 -1.57 15.09
C LEU A 30 -1.53 -0.39 16.04
N SER A 31 -2.22 -0.42 17.20
CA SER A 31 -2.16 0.63 18.20
C SER A 31 -0.71 0.97 18.57
N ARG A 32 -0.43 2.27 18.72
CA ARG A 32 0.89 2.84 19.04
C ARG A 32 2.00 2.59 18.03
N LYS A 33 1.68 2.08 16.83
CA LYS A 33 2.63 1.96 15.74
C LYS A 33 2.58 3.16 14.83
N THR A 34 3.68 3.43 14.15
CA THR A 34 3.77 4.49 13.16
C THR A 34 3.49 3.93 11.77
N LEU A 35 2.50 4.52 11.10
CA LEU A 35 2.23 4.28 9.69
C LEU A 35 2.89 5.39 8.85
N GLY A 36 3.79 5.02 7.95
CA GLY A 36 4.34 5.89 6.92
C GLY A 36 3.56 5.70 5.62
N ILE A 37 2.95 6.76 5.14
CA ILE A 37 2.21 6.77 3.87
C ILE A 37 3.06 7.44 2.80
N VAL A 38 3.38 6.72 1.74
CA VAL A 38 4.06 7.27 0.56
C VAL A 38 3.00 7.55 -0.50
N GLY A 39 2.70 8.84 -0.73
CA GLY A 39 1.60 9.32 -1.55
C GLY A 39 0.32 9.58 -0.75
N LEU A 40 0.04 10.85 -0.41
CA LEU A 40 -1.14 11.23 0.37
C LEU A 40 -2.28 11.78 -0.51
N GLY A 41 -2.50 11.15 -1.65
CA GLY A 41 -3.62 11.41 -2.54
C GLY A 41 -4.98 10.93 -1.96
N ASN A 42 -5.98 10.75 -2.82
CA ASN A 42 -7.33 10.36 -2.40
C ASN A 42 -7.38 9.04 -1.59
N ILE A 43 -6.54 8.06 -1.95
CA ILE A 43 -6.48 6.77 -1.25
C ILE A 43 -5.68 6.92 0.04
N GLY A 44 -4.50 7.53 0.00
CA GLY A 44 -3.66 7.75 1.17
C GLY A 44 -4.38 8.49 2.30
N LYS A 45 -5.12 9.56 1.99
CA LYS A 45 -5.98 10.30 2.96
C LYS A 45 -7.05 9.40 3.61
N LYS A 46 -7.65 8.48 2.85
CA LYS A 46 -8.63 7.52 3.39
C LYS A 46 -7.99 6.47 4.28
N VAL A 47 -6.77 6.05 3.96
CA VAL A 47 -5.97 5.13 4.78
C VAL A 47 -5.57 5.83 6.08
N ALA A 48 -5.06 7.06 6.02
CA ALA A 48 -4.69 7.85 7.19
C ALA A 48 -5.82 7.94 8.22
N ARG A 49 -7.03 8.33 7.79
CA ARG A 49 -8.21 8.41 8.67
C ARG A 49 -8.55 7.08 9.34
N ARG A 50 -8.36 5.95 8.65
CA ARG A 50 -8.62 4.63 9.22
C ARG A 50 -7.53 4.18 10.18
N ALA A 51 -6.28 4.51 9.87
CA ALA A 51 -5.14 4.23 10.74
C ALA A 51 -5.25 4.97 12.08
N ALA A 52 -5.69 6.23 12.05
CA ALA A 52 -5.96 6.99 13.28
C ALA A 52 -7.01 6.32 14.17
N ALA A 53 -8.04 5.69 13.59
CA ALA A 53 -9.05 4.92 14.34
C ALA A 53 -8.50 3.63 14.98
N PHE A 54 -7.30 3.21 14.60
CA PHE A 54 -6.55 2.12 15.24
C PHE A 54 -5.43 2.62 16.16
N ASP A 55 -5.49 3.90 16.58
CA ASP A 55 -4.50 4.57 17.45
C ASP A 55 -3.08 4.55 16.89
N MET A 56 -2.94 4.59 15.57
CA MET A 56 -1.63 4.72 14.92
C MET A 56 -1.20 6.19 14.84
N ALA A 57 0.09 6.45 15.04
CA ALA A 57 0.70 7.70 14.57
C ALA A 57 0.84 7.63 13.04
N VAL A 58 0.41 8.68 12.33
CA VAL A 58 0.47 8.70 10.86
C VAL A 58 1.40 9.79 10.40
N GLN A 59 2.39 9.40 9.60
CA GLN A 59 3.27 10.32 8.88
C GLN A 59 3.20 10.06 7.39
N TYR A 60 3.53 11.07 6.57
CA TYR A 60 3.48 10.90 5.13
C TYR A 60 4.62 11.61 4.41
N TYR A 61 4.90 11.12 3.22
CA TYR A 61 5.70 11.77 2.19
C TYR A 61 4.87 11.89 0.92
N ASP A 62 4.89 13.07 0.33
CA ASP A 62 4.30 13.35 -0.98
C ASP A 62 5.11 14.46 -1.67
N ILE A 63 5.05 14.53 -2.99
CA ILE A 63 5.64 15.64 -3.76
C ILE A 63 4.88 16.96 -3.52
N ALA A 64 3.59 16.88 -3.17
CA ALA A 64 2.73 17.99 -2.79
C ALA A 64 2.42 17.90 -1.29
N ARG A 65 3.11 18.73 -0.48
CA ARG A 65 2.83 18.82 0.95
C ARG A 65 1.49 19.51 1.19
N LEU A 66 0.70 18.97 2.12
CA LEU A 66 -0.50 19.63 2.63
C LEU A 66 -0.15 20.91 3.41
N THR A 67 -1.11 21.81 3.55
CA THR A 67 -1.01 22.89 4.52
C THR A 67 -1.04 22.36 5.95
N GLU A 68 -0.48 23.10 6.91
CA GLU A 68 -0.50 22.71 8.34
C GLU A 68 -1.93 22.48 8.84
N ALA A 69 -2.88 23.32 8.45
CA ALA A 69 -4.28 23.13 8.81
C ALA A 69 -4.90 21.84 8.26
N GLU A 70 -4.50 21.40 7.06
CA GLU A 70 -4.93 20.12 6.49
C GLU A 70 -4.24 18.93 7.16
N GLU A 71 -2.95 19.06 7.52
CA GLU A 71 -2.20 18.06 8.29
C GLU A 71 -2.88 17.87 9.65
N ASP A 72 -3.19 18.94 10.38
CA ASP A 72 -3.86 18.91 11.67
C ASP A 72 -5.26 18.28 11.58
N ALA A 73 -6.06 18.72 10.59
CA ALA A 73 -7.41 18.21 10.39
C ALA A 73 -7.44 16.70 10.04
N LEU A 74 -6.37 16.18 9.42
CA LEU A 74 -6.23 14.77 9.07
C LEU A 74 -5.49 13.97 10.15
N GLY A 75 -4.81 14.62 11.08
CA GLY A 75 -3.97 14.00 12.09
C GLY A 75 -2.72 13.33 11.51
N VAL A 76 -2.07 13.98 10.54
CA VAL A 76 -0.87 13.45 9.86
C VAL A 76 0.30 14.43 9.93
N ARG A 77 1.51 13.94 9.83
CA ARG A 77 2.73 14.76 9.81
C ARG A 77 3.53 14.51 8.52
N PHE A 78 3.89 15.57 7.82
CA PHE A 78 4.83 15.48 6.70
C PHE A 78 6.23 15.18 7.20
N VAL A 79 6.91 14.24 6.52
CA VAL A 79 8.34 13.96 6.71
C VAL A 79 8.97 13.62 5.35
N LEU A 80 10.29 13.78 5.24
CA LEU A 80 11.01 13.34 4.04
C LEU A 80 11.06 11.81 3.95
N LEU A 81 11.12 11.26 2.74
CA LEU A 81 11.11 9.81 2.52
C LEU A 81 12.15 9.05 3.37
N PRO A 82 13.42 9.48 3.49
CA PRO A 82 14.39 8.78 4.34
C PRO A 82 13.99 8.76 5.83
N GLU A 83 13.36 9.81 6.34
CA GLU A 83 12.85 9.86 7.71
C GLU A 83 11.66 8.91 7.87
N LEU A 84 10.70 8.95 6.92
CA LEU A 84 9.55 8.06 6.89
C LEU A 84 9.99 6.59 6.96
N LEU A 85 10.96 6.19 6.14
CA LEU A 85 11.46 4.82 6.11
C LEU A 85 12.09 4.39 7.44
N ARG A 86 12.90 5.26 8.05
CA ARG A 86 13.59 4.95 9.32
C ARG A 86 12.67 4.87 10.53
N THR A 87 11.53 5.54 10.50
CA THR A 87 10.69 5.72 11.69
C THR A 87 9.36 4.99 11.63
N SER A 88 8.94 4.47 10.46
CA SER A 88 7.68 3.76 10.29
C SER A 88 7.78 2.29 10.66
N ASP A 89 6.81 1.80 11.43
CA ASP A 89 6.59 0.36 11.66
C ASP A 89 5.92 -0.30 10.46
N VAL A 90 5.09 0.46 9.75
CA VAL A 90 4.41 0.03 8.52
C VAL A 90 4.60 1.12 7.47
N VAL A 91 5.06 0.75 6.29
CA VAL A 91 5.15 1.64 5.11
C VAL A 91 4.09 1.21 4.11
N SER A 92 3.23 2.14 3.69
CA SER A 92 2.15 1.88 2.73
C SER A 92 2.26 2.80 1.52
N LEU A 93 2.23 2.19 0.32
CA LEU A 93 2.45 2.89 -0.95
C LEU A 93 1.12 3.23 -1.63
N HIS A 94 0.96 4.50 -2.02
CA HIS A 94 -0.25 5.04 -2.66
C HIS A 94 0.08 6.05 -3.78
N VAL A 95 1.23 5.89 -4.43
CA VAL A 95 1.67 6.72 -5.55
C VAL A 95 1.21 6.15 -6.89
N PRO A 96 1.03 6.96 -7.95
CA PRO A 96 0.90 6.46 -9.32
C PRO A 96 2.22 5.80 -9.76
N LEU A 97 2.18 5.06 -10.86
CA LEU A 97 3.38 4.56 -11.52
C LEU A 97 3.74 5.52 -12.67
N ASP A 98 4.86 6.16 -12.54
CA ASP A 98 5.50 6.98 -13.57
C ASP A 98 7.03 6.85 -13.46
N ASP A 99 7.78 7.61 -14.26
CA ASP A 99 9.25 7.53 -14.28
C ASP A 99 9.88 7.93 -12.94
N SER A 100 9.23 8.81 -12.16
CA SER A 100 9.73 9.26 -10.85
C SER A 100 9.45 8.28 -9.72
N THR A 101 8.50 7.38 -9.89
CA THR A 101 8.04 6.42 -8.88
C THR A 101 8.42 4.97 -9.21
N ARG A 102 8.90 4.71 -10.41
CA ARG A 102 9.44 3.40 -10.79
C ARG A 102 10.65 3.06 -9.92
N HIS A 103 10.59 1.90 -9.25
CA HIS A 103 11.60 1.44 -8.29
C HIS A 103 11.91 2.49 -7.19
N LEU A 104 10.88 3.25 -6.79
CA LEU A 104 10.98 4.21 -5.69
C LEU A 104 11.50 3.56 -4.41
N LEU A 105 11.14 2.29 -4.17
CA LEU A 105 11.74 1.47 -3.13
C LEU A 105 12.61 0.38 -3.75
N GLY A 106 13.91 0.59 -3.68
CA GLY A 106 14.96 -0.35 -4.06
C GLY A 106 15.79 -0.81 -2.86
N ALA A 107 16.94 -1.43 -3.13
CA ALA A 107 17.82 -1.98 -2.10
C ALA A 107 18.28 -0.92 -1.08
N ARG A 108 18.54 0.32 -1.54
CA ARG A 108 18.95 1.44 -0.69
C ARG A 108 17.83 1.85 0.27
N GLU A 109 16.61 1.94 -0.21
CA GLU A 109 15.43 2.33 0.56
C GLU A 109 15.06 1.24 1.55
N PHE A 110 15.10 -0.03 1.17
CA PHE A 110 14.90 -1.14 2.11
C PHE A 110 15.94 -1.16 3.22
N ALA A 111 17.21 -0.88 2.91
CA ALA A 111 18.26 -0.79 3.93
C ALA A 111 18.04 0.36 4.94
N GLN A 112 17.27 1.39 4.57
CA GLN A 112 16.91 2.50 5.45
C GLN A 112 15.64 2.24 6.27
N MET A 113 14.84 1.24 5.92
CA MET A 113 13.62 0.95 6.67
C MET A 113 13.97 0.55 8.12
N LYS A 114 13.09 0.92 9.04
CA LYS A 114 13.17 0.48 10.43
C LYS A 114 13.27 -1.05 10.48
N PRO A 115 14.26 -1.63 11.19
CA PRO A 115 14.34 -3.08 11.31
C PRO A 115 13.03 -3.68 11.83
N GLY A 116 12.51 -4.68 11.14
CA GLY A 116 11.22 -5.28 11.47
C GLY A 116 9.99 -4.55 10.92
N ALA A 117 10.17 -3.52 10.11
CA ALA A 117 9.06 -2.84 9.44
C ALA A 117 8.34 -3.75 8.42
N ILE A 118 7.09 -3.39 8.15
CA ILE A 118 6.22 -4.07 7.19
C ILE A 118 5.99 -3.17 5.99
N LEU A 119 6.06 -3.74 4.79
CA LEU A 119 5.69 -3.07 3.54
C LEU A 119 4.27 -3.45 3.11
N ILE A 120 3.47 -2.47 2.69
CA ILE A 120 2.18 -2.68 2.04
C ILE A 120 2.21 -1.99 0.67
N ASN A 121 1.97 -2.76 -0.39
CA ASN A 121 1.83 -2.22 -1.74
C ASN A 121 0.47 -2.62 -2.33
N THR A 122 -0.40 -1.63 -2.49
CA THR A 122 -1.69 -1.74 -3.16
C THR A 122 -1.80 -0.73 -4.31
N CYS A 123 -0.67 -0.17 -4.74
CA CYS A 123 -0.67 0.81 -5.83
C CYS A 123 -0.27 0.20 -7.17
N ARG A 124 1.02 -0.02 -7.43
CA ARG A 124 1.53 -0.69 -8.64
C ARG A 124 2.80 -1.48 -8.31
N GLY A 125 2.96 -2.66 -8.90
CA GLY A 125 4.13 -3.54 -8.70
C GLY A 125 5.46 -2.84 -8.95
N PRO A 126 5.67 -2.23 -10.13
CA PRO A 126 6.95 -1.61 -10.48
C PRO A 126 7.37 -0.38 -9.66
N VAL A 127 6.56 0.09 -8.70
CA VAL A 127 7.01 1.08 -7.70
C VAL A 127 8.06 0.49 -6.77
N VAL A 128 8.09 -0.83 -6.66
CA VAL A 128 9.01 -1.61 -5.85
C VAL A 128 9.94 -2.42 -6.76
N ASP A 129 11.23 -2.43 -6.47
CA ASP A 129 12.15 -3.43 -7.02
C ASP A 129 11.91 -4.75 -6.29
N GLU A 130 11.27 -5.73 -6.96
CA GLU A 130 10.91 -7.02 -6.37
C GLU A 130 12.11 -7.87 -5.99
N GLY A 131 13.23 -7.78 -6.72
CA GLY A 131 14.46 -8.48 -6.39
C GLY A 131 15.08 -7.97 -5.11
N ALA A 132 15.10 -6.64 -4.95
CA ALA A 132 15.54 -5.99 -3.72
C ALA A 132 14.60 -6.30 -2.55
N LEU A 133 13.27 -6.29 -2.78
CA LEU A 133 12.28 -6.67 -1.77
C LEU A 133 12.46 -8.12 -1.32
N TYR A 134 12.63 -9.06 -2.26
CA TYR A 134 12.89 -10.47 -1.95
C TYR A 134 14.11 -10.61 -1.02
N THR A 135 15.19 -9.91 -1.35
CA THR A 135 16.43 -9.94 -0.56
C THR A 135 16.21 -9.36 0.84
N ALA A 136 15.52 -8.24 0.96
CA ALA A 136 15.21 -7.58 2.23
C ALA A 136 14.29 -8.43 3.14
N LEU A 137 13.29 -9.10 2.56
CA LEU A 137 12.38 -10.01 3.27
C LEU A 137 13.10 -11.28 3.74
N LYS A 138 13.92 -11.88 2.88
CA LYS A 138 14.69 -13.08 3.19
C LYS A 138 15.76 -12.81 4.25
N GLY A 139 16.37 -11.63 4.20
CA GLY A 139 17.37 -11.18 5.18
C GLY A 139 16.77 -10.66 6.50
N GLY A 140 15.44 -10.51 6.61
CA GLY A 140 14.77 -10.03 7.82
C GLY A 140 14.83 -8.51 8.04
N GLN A 141 15.41 -7.73 7.13
CA GLN A 141 15.40 -6.26 7.17
C GLN A 141 13.96 -5.74 7.07
N VAL A 142 13.17 -6.29 6.17
CA VAL A 142 11.71 -6.12 6.11
C VAL A 142 11.09 -7.37 6.72
N ALA A 143 10.30 -7.21 7.78
CA ALA A 143 9.75 -8.35 8.52
C ALA A 143 8.69 -9.10 7.73
N ALA A 144 7.86 -8.37 6.97
CA ALA A 144 6.81 -8.96 6.15
C ALA A 144 6.32 -7.97 5.07
N ALA A 145 5.65 -8.48 4.04
CA ALA A 145 4.99 -7.67 3.05
C ALA A 145 3.54 -8.10 2.80
N GLY A 146 2.67 -7.13 2.51
CA GLY A 146 1.34 -7.33 1.95
C GLY A 146 1.28 -6.71 0.57
N LEU A 147 1.11 -7.52 -0.47
CA LEU A 147 1.19 -7.09 -1.86
C LEU A 147 -0.08 -7.47 -2.59
N ASP A 148 -0.79 -6.48 -3.11
CA ASP A 148 -1.95 -6.68 -3.99
C ASP A 148 -1.55 -6.61 -5.47
N VAL A 149 -0.33 -6.15 -5.74
CA VAL A 149 0.20 -5.91 -7.09
C VAL A 149 1.62 -6.46 -7.21
N LEU A 150 1.96 -6.93 -8.40
CA LEU A 150 3.29 -7.41 -8.76
C LEU A 150 3.78 -6.72 -10.04
N VAL A 151 5.07 -6.87 -10.36
CA VAL A 151 5.66 -6.28 -11.58
C VAL A 151 5.06 -6.92 -12.82
N GLU A 152 4.89 -8.25 -12.81
CA GLU A 152 4.22 -9.01 -13.86
C GLU A 152 2.87 -9.53 -13.35
N GLU A 153 1.79 -9.23 -14.07
CA GLU A 153 0.43 -9.65 -13.74
C GLU A 153 -0.25 -10.26 -14.99
N PRO A 154 -0.61 -11.56 -15.00
CA PRO A 154 -0.43 -12.53 -13.91
C PRO A 154 1.04 -12.95 -13.74
N PRO A 155 1.48 -13.20 -12.48
CA PRO A 155 2.85 -13.61 -12.19
C PRO A 155 3.13 -15.05 -12.65
N ALA A 156 4.40 -15.34 -12.90
CA ALA A 156 4.86 -16.71 -13.17
C ALA A 156 4.59 -17.63 -11.96
N LYS A 157 4.33 -18.92 -12.22
CA LYS A 157 3.97 -19.89 -11.17
C LYS A 157 5.09 -20.12 -10.14
N ASP A 158 6.33 -19.91 -10.54
CA ASP A 158 7.55 -20.04 -9.73
C ASP A 158 8.10 -18.71 -9.22
N HIS A 159 7.25 -17.70 -9.13
CA HIS A 159 7.65 -16.36 -8.70
C HIS A 159 8.33 -16.38 -7.32
N LEU A 160 9.47 -15.70 -7.20
CA LEU A 160 10.34 -15.75 -6.02
C LEU A 160 9.62 -15.41 -4.71
N LEU A 161 8.75 -14.41 -4.72
CA LEU A 161 8.00 -13.98 -3.52
C LEU A 161 7.02 -15.05 -3.00
N PHE A 162 6.62 -16.03 -3.83
CA PHE A 162 5.75 -17.13 -3.41
C PHE A 162 6.46 -18.13 -2.47
N THR A 163 7.77 -18.11 -2.47
CA THR A 163 8.59 -18.98 -1.60
C THR A 163 8.73 -18.45 -0.18
N LEU A 164 8.31 -17.21 0.08
CA LEU A 164 8.51 -16.52 1.35
C LEU A 164 7.28 -16.63 2.27
N PRO A 165 7.43 -17.15 3.51
CA PRO A 165 6.31 -17.33 4.44
C PRO A 165 5.81 -15.99 5.06
N ASN A 166 6.58 -14.92 4.92
CA ASN A 166 6.29 -13.58 5.43
C ASN A 166 5.69 -12.62 4.38
N VAL A 167 5.23 -13.17 3.23
CA VAL A 167 4.51 -12.41 2.20
C VAL A 167 3.04 -12.83 2.17
N THR A 168 2.16 -11.85 2.13
CA THR A 168 0.71 -12.04 1.89
C THR A 168 0.36 -11.41 0.56
N LEU A 169 -0.27 -12.17 -0.32
CA LEU A 169 -0.59 -11.77 -1.69
C LEU A 169 -2.09 -11.78 -1.93
N THR A 170 -2.56 -10.82 -2.74
CA THR A 170 -3.91 -10.79 -3.30
C THR A 170 -3.84 -10.42 -4.78
N PRO A 171 -4.80 -10.89 -5.64
CA PRO A 171 -4.68 -10.81 -7.09
C PRO A 171 -5.21 -9.48 -7.65
N HIS A 172 -4.59 -8.35 -7.28
CA HIS A 172 -4.98 -6.98 -7.69
C HIS A 172 -6.47 -6.69 -7.41
N SER A 173 -6.91 -7.07 -6.21
CA SER A 173 -8.32 -7.05 -5.81
C SER A 173 -8.63 -6.10 -4.65
N ALA A 174 -7.66 -5.36 -4.14
CA ALA A 174 -7.86 -4.43 -3.01
C ALA A 174 -8.76 -3.23 -3.36
N GLY A 175 -8.87 -2.88 -4.63
CA GLY A 175 -9.66 -1.73 -5.08
C GLY A 175 -11.09 -2.05 -5.51
N PRO A 176 -11.35 -3.05 -6.37
CA PRO A 176 -12.68 -3.33 -6.87
C PRO A 176 -13.57 -3.98 -5.80
N THR A 177 -14.80 -3.46 -5.65
CA THR A 177 -15.88 -4.06 -4.88
C THR A 177 -17.14 -4.11 -5.72
N TRP A 178 -18.07 -5.00 -5.38
CA TRP A 178 -19.34 -5.09 -6.10
C TRP A 178 -20.10 -3.75 -6.11
N GLU A 179 -20.08 -3.04 -4.99
CA GLU A 179 -20.76 -1.76 -4.85
C GLU A 179 -20.13 -0.66 -5.71
N ASN A 180 -18.81 -0.62 -5.81
CA ASN A 180 -18.14 0.45 -6.58
C ASN A 180 -18.18 0.22 -8.09
N TRP A 181 -18.43 -1.00 -8.59
CA TRP A 181 -18.60 -1.26 -10.01
C TRP A 181 -19.76 -0.46 -10.60
N THR A 182 -20.90 -0.44 -9.92
CA THR A 182 -22.07 0.33 -10.37
C THR A 182 -21.75 1.83 -10.49
N ALA A 183 -21.04 2.41 -9.54
CA ALA A 183 -20.64 3.81 -9.58
C ALA A 183 -19.64 4.08 -10.73
N ARG A 184 -18.66 3.18 -10.94
CA ARG A 184 -17.66 3.31 -12.02
C ARG A 184 -18.33 3.28 -13.40
N PHE A 185 -19.22 2.33 -13.65
CA PHE A 185 -19.94 2.24 -14.92
C PHE A 185 -20.83 3.47 -15.13
N ARG A 186 -21.56 3.91 -14.10
CA ARG A 186 -22.38 5.12 -14.19
C ARG A 186 -21.55 6.35 -14.59
N ASN A 187 -20.39 6.54 -13.96
CA ASN A 187 -19.49 7.64 -14.27
C ASN A 187 -18.93 7.54 -15.70
N GLY A 188 -18.58 6.33 -16.15
CA GLY A 188 -18.16 6.08 -17.53
C GLY A 188 -19.24 6.42 -18.55
N PHE A 189 -20.45 5.91 -18.34
CA PHE A 189 -21.59 6.20 -19.22
C PHE A 189 -22.01 7.68 -19.21
N ASP A 190 -21.98 8.36 -18.05
CA ASP A 190 -22.23 9.82 -17.97
C ASP A 190 -21.20 10.58 -18.82
N ASN A 191 -19.93 10.22 -18.74
CA ASN A 191 -18.89 10.83 -19.59
C ASN A 191 -19.12 10.58 -21.08
N ILE A 192 -19.46 9.35 -21.48
CA ILE A 192 -19.77 9.03 -22.89
C ILE A 192 -20.95 9.86 -23.39
N GLN A 193 -22.05 9.94 -22.63
CA GLN A 193 -23.22 10.73 -22.99
C GLN A 193 -22.91 12.23 -23.07
N ARG A 194 -22.07 12.75 -22.16
CA ARG A 194 -21.67 14.15 -22.18
C ARG A 194 -20.86 14.49 -23.42
N VAL A 195 -19.86 13.67 -23.75
CA VAL A 195 -19.01 13.88 -24.92
C VAL A 195 -19.83 13.76 -26.21
N ALA A 196 -20.71 12.77 -26.30
CA ALA A 196 -21.62 12.62 -27.46
C ALA A 196 -22.56 13.83 -27.65
N ALA A 197 -22.90 14.53 -26.55
CA ALA A 197 -23.70 15.75 -26.56
C ALA A 197 -22.86 17.05 -26.69
N GLY A 198 -21.58 16.96 -27.04
CA GLY A 198 -20.67 18.11 -27.16
C GLY A 198 -20.33 18.78 -25.81
N ARG A 199 -20.57 18.12 -24.69
CA ARG A 199 -20.28 18.65 -23.34
C ARG A 199 -18.95 18.08 -22.81
N ALA A 200 -18.25 18.86 -22.01
CA ALA A 200 -17.01 18.39 -21.35
C ALA A 200 -17.27 17.20 -20.42
N PRO A 201 -16.39 16.19 -20.38
CA PRO A 201 -16.48 15.11 -19.40
C PRO A 201 -16.32 15.62 -17.97
N LYS A 202 -16.88 14.93 -16.99
CA LYS A 202 -16.74 15.25 -15.55
C LYS A 202 -15.54 14.58 -14.92
N TRP A 203 -15.29 13.35 -15.32
CA TRP A 203 -14.30 12.47 -14.69
C TRP A 203 -13.13 12.32 -15.63
N VAL A 204 -12.19 13.26 -15.54
CA VAL A 204 -10.99 13.31 -16.38
C VAL A 204 -9.80 12.89 -15.52
N ILE A 205 -8.94 12.04 -16.05
CA ILE A 205 -7.68 11.72 -15.39
C ILE A 205 -6.80 12.99 -15.35
N PRO A 206 -5.99 13.19 -14.29
CA PRO A 206 -5.24 14.44 -14.10
C PRO A 206 -4.39 14.86 -15.31
N GLU A 207 -3.79 13.89 -15.99
CA GLU A 207 -2.91 14.09 -17.15
C GLU A 207 -3.66 14.67 -18.38
N LEU A 208 -4.98 14.48 -18.45
CA LEU A 208 -5.84 14.98 -19.52
C LEU A 208 -6.73 16.13 -19.04
N ALA A 209 -6.68 16.49 -17.78
CA ALA A 209 -7.43 17.63 -17.26
C ALA A 209 -6.81 18.93 -17.79
N PRO A 210 -7.64 19.93 -18.22
CA PRO A 210 -7.10 21.25 -18.53
C PRO A 210 -6.40 21.82 -17.30
N PRO A 211 -5.31 22.59 -17.48
CA PRO A 211 -4.64 23.24 -16.37
C PRO A 211 -5.66 24.02 -15.53
N GLN A 212 -5.61 23.85 -14.24
CA GLN A 212 -6.44 24.60 -13.30
C GLN A 212 -5.99 26.08 -13.36
N PRO A 213 -6.91 27.07 -13.41
CA PRO A 213 -6.57 28.48 -13.45
C PRO A 213 -5.83 28.95 -12.22
#